data_ce4df775c84f19a4a2d727065ada5304
#
_entry.id   ce4df775c84f19a4a2d727065ada5304
#
_cell.length_a   1.000
_cell.length_b   1.000
_cell.length_c   1.000
_cell.angle_alpha   90.00
_cell.angle_beta   90.00
_cell.angle_gamma   90.00
#
_symmetry.space_group_name_H-M   'P 1'
#
loop_
_entity.id
_entity.type
_entity.pdbx_description
1 polymer ?
#
loop_
_entity_poly.entity_id
_entity_poly.type
_entity_poly.pdbx_seq_one_letter_code
_entity_poly.pdbx_strand_id
1 'polypeptide(L)'
;AGLESLLDTVLAADVERTCLLDEADGSPSPERIGEIHNRLAEISAHSAPARASAILHGLGFGSEEMARPCAEFSGGWRMRVALAATLFARPDLLLLDEPTNHLDFESVAWLESYLAGYDGSVIIVSHERDLLDRVANRILHLEDAQIAIYTGNYSAFERSVAERRKAELRVAASTAERRKRMEAFVERFRAKATKARQAQSRLKALARLEPTAPVVETSAPSFDFPDPEKVRSPVIVLENVQANYGENPVLEGLDLNVDMDDRIAILGPNGN
;
A
#
# COMPACT_ATOMS: atom_id res chain seq x y z
N ALA A 1 -26.46 1.04 -15.92
CA ALA A 1 -25.48 0.72 -14.88
C ALA A 1 -25.86 1.51 -13.61
N GLY A 2 -26.06 0.82 -12.48
CA GLY A 2 -26.30 1.47 -11.19
C GLY A 2 -27.61 1.10 -10.49
N LEU A 3 -28.51 0.39 -11.12
CA LEU A 3 -29.77 -0.11 -10.50
C LEU A 3 -29.62 -1.54 -9.96
N GLU A 4 -28.52 -2.22 -10.30
CA GLU A 4 -28.19 -3.55 -9.82
C GLU A 4 -27.73 -3.52 -8.36
N SER A 5 -28.04 -4.58 -7.63
CA SER A 5 -27.58 -4.72 -6.25
C SER A 5 -26.05 -4.81 -6.19
N LEU A 6 -25.46 -4.58 -5.01
CA LEU A 6 -24.01 -4.77 -4.84
C LEU A 6 -23.63 -6.23 -5.17
N LEU A 7 -24.42 -7.18 -4.69
CA LEU A 7 -24.17 -8.59 -4.92
C LEU A 7 -24.20 -8.94 -6.41
N ASP A 8 -25.21 -8.44 -7.15
CA ASP A 8 -25.32 -8.68 -8.60
C ASP A 8 -24.15 -8.04 -9.37
N THR A 9 -23.75 -6.83 -8.96
CA THR A 9 -22.59 -6.14 -9.55
C THR A 9 -21.30 -6.97 -9.39
N VAL A 10 -21.09 -7.58 -8.22
CA VAL A 10 -19.92 -8.45 -7.98
C VAL A 10 -20.04 -9.75 -8.77
N LEU A 11 -21.21 -10.37 -8.80
CA LEU A 11 -21.46 -11.61 -9.54
C LEU A 11 -21.26 -11.46 -11.05
N ALA A 12 -21.58 -10.29 -11.60
CA ALA A 12 -21.39 -9.97 -13.02
C ALA A 12 -19.91 -9.92 -13.45
N ALA A 13 -18.97 -9.83 -12.51
CA ALA A 13 -17.54 -9.88 -12.80
C ALA A 13 -17.06 -11.27 -13.27
N ASP A 14 -17.81 -12.34 -12.96
CA ASP A 14 -17.60 -13.67 -13.53
C ASP A 14 -18.36 -13.76 -14.87
N VAL A 15 -17.67 -13.31 -15.92
CA VAL A 15 -18.25 -13.23 -17.28
C VAL A 15 -18.65 -14.61 -17.82
N GLU A 16 -17.84 -15.65 -17.56
CA GLU A 16 -18.15 -17.00 -18.02
C GLU A 16 -19.45 -17.51 -17.39
N ARG A 17 -19.57 -17.38 -16.08
CA ARG A 17 -20.78 -17.74 -15.35
C ARG A 17 -22.01 -16.99 -15.87
N THR A 18 -21.89 -15.67 -16.05
CA THR A 18 -22.99 -14.82 -16.52
C THR A 18 -23.45 -15.23 -17.91
N CYS A 19 -22.52 -15.42 -18.85
CA CYS A 19 -22.83 -15.87 -20.21
C CYS A 19 -23.49 -17.25 -20.22
N LEU A 20 -23.05 -18.21 -19.41
CA LEU A 20 -23.64 -19.54 -19.33
C LEU A 20 -25.06 -19.52 -18.76
N LEU A 21 -25.32 -18.67 -17.77
CA LEU A 21 -26.67 -18.52 -17.21
C LEU A 21 -27.62 -17.86 -18.21
N ASP A 22 -27.19 -16.80 -18.89
CA ASP A 22 -27.99 -16.13 -19.92
C ASP A 22 -28.30 -17.09 -21.10
N GLU A 23 -27.32 -17.90 -21.49
CA GLU A 23 -27.53 -18.92 -22.54
C GLU A 23 -28.55 -20.00 -22.09
N ALA A 24 -28.49 -20.42 -20.83
CA ALA A 24 -29.43 -21.39 -20.28
C ALA A 24 -30.87 -20.86 -20.27
N ASP A 25 -31.07 -19.57 -19.96
CA ASP A 25 -32.39 -18.92 -19.97
C ASP A 25 -32.92 -18.69 -21.39
N GLY A 26 -32.06 -18.64 -22.40
CA GLY A 26 -32.37 -18.46 -23.80
C GLY A 26 -33.02 -19.69 -24.48
N SER A 27 -33.34 -20.75 -23.74
CA SER A 27 -33.94 -22.00 -24.24
C SER A 27 -33.06 -22.75 -25.28
N PRO A 28 -31.83 -23.11 -24.93
CA PRO A 28 -30.93 -23.87 -25.80
C PRO A 28 -31.43 -25.32 -26.02
N SER A 29 -30.79 -26.06 -26.94
CA SER A 29 -31.10 -27.50 -27.16
C SER A 29 -30.84 -28.32 -25.87
N PRO A 30 -31.53 -29.47 -25.70
CA PRO A 30 -31.34 -30.34 -24.53
C PRO A 30 -29.88 -30.78 -24.32
N GLU A 31 -29.14 -31.01 -25.41
CA GLU A 31 -27.72 -31.38 -25.37
C GLU A 31 -26.88 -30.20 -24.83
N ARG A 32 -27.16 -29.00 -25.33
CA ARG A 32 -26.45 -27.78 -24.90
C ARG A 32 -26.75 -27.40 -23.43
N ILE A 33 -28.00 -27.63 -22.98
CA ILE A 33 -28.34 -27.49 -21.55
C ILE A 33 -27.46 -28.38 -20.68
N GLY A 34 -27.26 -29.65 -21.09
CA GLY A 34 -26.40 -30.59 -20.39
C GLY A 34 -24.94 -30.09 -20.28
N GLU A 35 -24.39 -29.58 -21.38
CA GLU A 35 -23.03 -28.97 -21.40
C GLU A 35 -22.93 -27.77 -20.49
N ILE A 36 -23.92 -26.85 -20.55
CA ILE A 36 -23.95 -25.66 -19.69
C ILE A 36 -23.98 -26.05 -18.21
N HIS A 37 -24.84 -26.99 -17.82
CA HIS A 37 -24.94 -27.45 -16.44
C HIS A 37 -23.62 -28.09 -15.95
N ASN A 38 -22.97 -28.90 -16.77
CA ASN A 38 -21.70 -29.50 -16.46
C ASN A 38 -20.63 -28.40 -16.25
N ARG A 39 -20.59 -27.43 -17.16
CA ARG A 39 -19.61 -26.32 -17.04
C ARG A 39 -19.86 -25.44 -15.84
N LEU A 40 -21.13 -25.10 -15.53
CA LEU A 40 -21.50 -24.37 -14.31
C LEU A 40 -21.10 -25.13 -13.03
N ALA A 41 -21.20 -26.45 -13.04
CA ALA A 41 -20.78 -27.30 -11.94
C ALA A 41 -19.22 -27.28 -11.77
N GLU A 42 -18.48 -27.39 -12.89
CA GLU A 42 -17.02 -27.33 -12.91
C GLU A 42 -16.48 -26.02 -12.32
N ILE A 43 -17.06 -24.88 -12.72
CA ILE A 43 -16.67 -23.54 -12.19
C ILE A 43 -17.27 -23.24 -10.82
N SER A 44 -18.00 -24.20 -10.22
CA SER A 44 -18.67 -24.03 -8.93
C SER A 44 -19.61 -22.81 -8.88
N ALA A 45 -20.37 -22.58 -9.97
CA ALA A 45 -21.24 -21.41 -10.15
C ALA A 45 -22.32 -21.28 -9.06
N HIS A 46 -22.80 -22.40 -8.50
CA HIS A 46 -23.78 -22.40 -7.40
C HIS A 46 -23.24 -21.84 -6.09
N SER A 47 -21.92 -21.89 -5.86
CA SER A 47 -21.28 -21.30 -4.67
C SER A 47 -20.90 -19.82 -4.87
N ALA A 48 -21.04 -19.29 -6.09
CA ALA A 48 -20.67 -17.91 -6.44
C ALA A 48 -21.34 -16.85 -5.56
N PRO A 49 -22.67 -16.91 -5.26
CA PRO A 49 -23.30 -15.92 -4.38
C PRO A 49 -22.72 -15.92 -2.97
N ALA A 50 -22.42 -17.08 -2.40
CA ALA A 50 -21.82 -17.17 -1.08
C ALA A 50 -20.39 -16.61 -1.06
N ARG A 51 -19.58 -16.88 -2.12
CA ARG A 51 -18.23 -16.30 -2.25
C ARG A 51 -18.28 -14.79 -2.41
N ALA A 52 -19.18 -14.27 -3.26
CA ALA A 52 -19.34 -12.84 -3.46
C ALA A 52 -19.76 -12.13 -2.15
N SER A 53 -20.72 -12.71 -1.42
CA SER A 53 -21.16 -12.20 -0.12
C SER A 53 -20.02 -12.20 0.91
N ALA A 54 -19.20 -13.27 0.95
CA ALA A 54 -18.06 -13.35 1.87
C ALA A 54 -17.02 -12.25 1.57
N ILE A 55 -16.74 -11.97 0.30
CA ILE A 55 -15.83 -10.89 -0.11
C ILE A 55 -16.41 -9.51 0.26
N LEU A 56 -17.69 -9.26 -0.06
CA LEU A 56 -18.36 -8.02 0.31
C LEU A 56 -18.35 -7.80 1.83
N HIS A 57 -18.65 -8.86 2.60
CA HIS A 57 -18.63 -8.80 4.05
C HIS A 57 -17.22 -8.48 4.59
N GLY A 58 -16.20 -9.12 4.03
CA GLY A 58 -14.80 -8.82 4.36
C GLY A 58 -14.37 -7.39 4.06
N LEU A 59 -15.03 -6.73 3.10
CA LEU A 59 -14.80 -5.32 2.75
C LEU A 59 -15.76 -4.35 3.49
N GLY A 60 -16.45 -4.84 4.53
CA GLY A 60 -17.24 -4.03 5.45
C GLY A 60 -18.71 -3.84 5.07
N PHE A 61 -19.25 -4.58 4.08
CA PHE A 61 -20.67 -4.48 3.73
C PHE A 61 -21.54 -5.40 4.59
N GLY A 62 -22.59 -4.85 5.17
CA GLY A 62 -23.63 -5.61 5.86
C GLY A 62 -24.53 -6.39 4.90
N SER A 63 -25.23 -7.42 5.41
CA SER A 63 -26.12 -8.26 4.58
C SER A 63 -27.27 -7.49 3.94
N GLU A 64 -27.81 -6.47 4.63
CA GLU A 64 -28.88 -5.63 4.11
C GLU A 64 -28.35 -4.71 2.98
N GLU A 65 -27.13 -4.21 3.11
CA GLU A 65 -26.50 -3.33 2.13
C GLU A 65 -26.22 -4.05 0.80
N MET A 66 -25.90 -5.34 0.85
CA MET A 66 -25.61 -6.14 -0.34
C MET A 66 -26.79 -6.23 -1.32
N ALA A 67 -28.01 -6.07 -0.82
CA ALA A 67 -29.24 -6.06 -1.65
C ALA A 67 -29.57 -4.67 -2.21
N ARG A 68 -28.89 -3.61 -1.77
CA ARG A 68 -29.18 -2.23 -2.21
C ARG A 68 -28.48 -1.92 -3.54
N PRO A 69 -29.04 -0.98 -4.34
CA PRO A 69 -28.44 -0.52 -5.58
C PRO A 69 -27.07 0.14 -5.37
N CYS A 70 -26.10 -0.19 -6.20
CA CYS A 70 -24.74 0.37 -6.13
C CYS A 70 -24.73 1.93 -6.26
N ALA A 71 -25.72 2.50 -6.95
CA ALA A 71 -25.85 3.95 -7.14
C ALA A 71 -26.11 4.73 -5.84
N GLU A 72 -26.66 4.09 -4.81
CA GLU A 72 -26.96 4.72 -3.52
C GLU A 72 -25.72 4.96 -2.66
N PHE A 73 -24.58 4.36 -3.00
CA PHE A 73 -23.37 4.40 -2.22
C PHE A 73 -22.44 5.53 -2.65
N SER A 74 -21.65 6.04 -1.70
CA SER A 74 -20.61 7.04 -1.95
C SER A 74 -19.49 6.52 -2.88
N GLY A 75 -18.65 7.43 -3.38
CA GLY A 75 -17.53 7.07 -4.25
C GLY A 75 -16.58 6.03 -3.62
N GLY A 76 -16.26 6.20 -2.33
CA GLY A 76 -15.39 5.25 -1.61
C GLY A 76 -16.00 3.87 -1.48
N TRP A 77 -17.28 3.76 -1.17
CA TRP A 77 -18.01 2.50 -1.12
C TRP A 77 -18.09 1.82 -2.48
N ARG A 78 -18.31 2.59 -3.56
CA ARG A 78 -18.28 2.02 -4.94
C ARG A 78 -16.91 1.50 -5.34
N MET A 79 -15.81 2.13 -4.85
CA MET A 79 -14.46 1.59 -5.03
C MET A 79 -14.28 0.25 -4.32
N ARG A 80 -14.84 0.07 -3.11
CA ARG A 80 -14.85 -1.22 -2.41
C ARG A 80 -15.61 -2.31 -3.19
N VAL A 81 -16.75 -1.95 -3.82
CA VAL A 81 -17.50 -2.87 -4.68
C VAL A 81 -16.68 -3.27 -5.91
N ALA A 82 -15.98 -2.33 -6.55
CA ALA A 82 -15.10 -2.62 -7.67
C ALA A 82 -13.93 -3.53 -7.26
N LEU A 83 -13.35 -3.31 -6.08
CA LEU A 83 -12.36 -4.21 -5.49
C LEU A 83 -12.96 -5.60 -5.25
N ALA A 84 -14.16 -5.69 -4.65
CA ALA A 84 -14.86 -6.96 -4.45
C ALA A 84 -15.07 -7.73 -5.76
N ALA A 85 -15.52 -7.06 -6.81
CA ALA A 85 -15.70 -7.64 -8.14
C ALA A 85 -14.39 -8.18 -8.74
N THR A 86 -13.29 -7.42 -8.58
CA THR A 86 -11.96 -7.83 -9.05
C THR A 86 -11.45 -9.05 -8.29
N LEU A 87 -11.60 -9.08 -6.97
CA LEU A 87 -11.21 -10.23 -6.14
C LEU A 87 -12.08 -11.46 -6.42
N PHE A 88 -13.37 -11.25 -6.66
CA PHE A 88 -14.32 -12.33 -6.98
C PHE A 88 -14.00 -13.01 -8.32
N ALA A 89 -13.58 -12.23 -9.32
CA ALA A 89 -13.22 -12.74 -10.65
C ALA A 89 -11.97 -13.66 -10.63
N ARG A 90 -11.13 -13.61 -9.60
CA ARG A 90 -9.94 -14.44 -9.41
C ARG A 90 -9.03 -14.51 -10.65
N PRO A 91 -8.54 -13.40 -11.21
CA PRO A 91 -7.66 -13.42 -12.37
C PRO A 91 -6.31 -14.07 -12.03
N ASP A 92 -5.64 -14.68 -13.04
CA ASP A 92 -4.30 -15.26 -12.88
C ASP A 92 -3.25 -14.19 -12.47
N LEU A 93 -3.47 -12.95 -12.88
CA LEU A 93 -2.68 -11.78 -12.50
C LEU A 93 -3.58 -10.67 -11.97
N LEU A 94 -3.44 -10.37 -10.68
CA LEU A 94 -4.16 -9.31 -9.98
C LEU A 94 -3.27 -8.07 -9.87
N LEU A 95 -3.75 -6.93 -10.35
CA LEU A 95 -3.07 -5.64 -10.28
C LEU A 95 -3.84 -4.72 -9.34
N LEU A 96 -3.22 -4.29 -8.24
CA LEU A 96 -3.83 -3.42 -7.24
C LEU A 96 -2.99 -2.17 -7.04
N ASP A 97 -3.63 -1.02 -7.16
CA ASP A 97 -3.03 0.29 -6.91
C ASP A 97 -3.72 0.93 -5.70
N GLU A 98 -2.98 1.06 -4.58
CA GLU A 98 -3.45 1.60 -3.30
C GLU A 98 -4.79 0.97 -2.85
N PRO A 99 -4.90 -0.38 -2.75
CA PRO A 99 -6.19 -1.05 -2.52
C PRO A 99 -6.77 -0.80 -1.12
N THR A 100 -5.97 -0.31 -0.19
CA THR A 100 -6.37 -0.01 1.20
C THR A 100 -6.99 1.37 1.35
N ASN A 101 -6.85 2.24 0.34
CA ASN A 101 -7.52 3.53 0.35
C ASN A 101 -9.03 3.35 0.52
N HIS A 102 -9.61 4.08 1.45
CA HIS A 102 -11.04 4.03 1.81
C HIS A 102 -11.49 2.75 2.55
N LEU A 103 -10.58 1.84 2.92
CA LEU A 103 -10.89 0.73 3.81
C LEU A 103 -10.73 1.16 5.28
N ASP A 104 -11.53 0.55 6.14
CA ASP A 104 -11.32 0.61 7.59
C ASP A 104 -10.33 -0.48 8.02
N PHE A 105 -9.92 -0.41 9.28
CA PHE A 105 -8.90 -1.31 9.83
C PHE A 105 -9.28 -2.79 9.68
N GLU A 106 -10.55 -3.14 9.88
CA GLU A 106 -11.03 -4.53 9.80
C GLU A 106 -11.00 -5.03 8.36
N SER A 107 -11.44 -4.20 7.41
CA SER A 107 -11.39 -4.51 5.98
C SER A 107 -9.97 -4.64 5.45
N VAL A 108 -9.03 -3.81 5.94
CA VAL A 108 -7.59 -3.93 5.61
C VAL A 108 -7.06 -5.27 6.11
N ALA A 109 -7.29 -5.63 7.37
CA ALA A 109 -6.82 -6.89 7.95
C ALA A 109 -7.39 -8.11 7.21
N TRP A 110 -8.66 -8.04 6.78
CA TRP A 110 -9.27 -9.06 5.96
C TRP A 110 -8.61 -9.14 4.57
N LEU A 111 -8.40 -8.00 3.91
CA LEU A 111 -7.77 -7.95 2.58
C LEU A 111 -6.35 -8.53 2.61
N GLU A 112 -5.55 -8.19 3.63
CA GLU A 112 -4.22 -8.78 3.84
C GLU A 112 -4.28 -10.31 3.90
N SER A 113 -5.23 -10.85 4.68
CA SER A 113 -5.41 -12.29 4.85
C SER A 113 -5.85 -12.95 3.55
N TYR A 114 -6.74 -12.29 2.79
CA TYR A 114 -7.21 -12.77 1.49
C TYR A 114 -6.07 -12.82 0.47
N LEU A 115 -5.28 -11.74 0.36
CA LEU A 115 -4.16 -11.64 -0.59
C LEU A 115 -3.00 -12.58 -0.23
N ALA A 116 -2.74 -12.82 1.05
CA ALA A 116 -1.73 -13.79 1.49
C ALA A 116 -2.07 -15.23 1.07
N GLY A 117 -3.36 -15.56 0.93
CA GLY A 117 -3.86 -16.85 0.45
C GLY A 117 -4.23 -16.88 -1.03
N TYR A 118 -3.87 -15.86 -1.82
CA TYR A 118 -4.25 -15.78 -3.23
C TYR A 118 -3.41 -16.74 -4.08
N ASP A 119 -4.06 -17.61 -4.86
CA ASP A 119 -3.38 -18.63 -5.67
C ASP A 119 -2.70 -18.06 -6.92
N GLY A 120 -3.16 -16.92 -7.43
CA GLY A 120 -2.61 -16.25 -8.61
C GLY A 120 -1.41 -15.34 -8.30
N SER A 121 -0.90 -14.68 -9.32
CA SER A 121 0.13 -13.65 -9.18
C SER A 121 -0.50 -12.31 -8.79
N VAL A 122 0.12 -11.60 -7.84
CA VAL A 122 -0.36 -10.29 -7.38
C VAL A 122 0.74 -9.24 -7.54
N ILE A 123 0.41 -8.09 -8.12
CA ILE A 123 1.25 -6.90 -8.11
C ILE A 123 0.49 -5.82 -7.35
N ILE A 124 1.09 -5.32 -6.28
CA ILE A 124 0.48 -4.31 -5.41
C ILE A 124 1.37 -3.07 -5.39
N VAL A 125 0.76 -1.91 -5.61
CA VAL A 125 1.34 -0.61 -5.28
C VAL A 125 0.69 -0.16 -3.99
N SER A 126 1.47 0.07 -2.94
CA SER A 126 0.98 0.55 -1.65
C SER A 126 2.07 1.27 -0.87
N HIS A 127 1.64 2.19 -0.01
CA HIS A 127 2.48 2.85 0.98
C HIS A 127 2.35 2.21 2.37
N GLU A 128 1.50 1.21 2.54
CA GLU A 128 1.29 0.49 3.80
C GLU A 128 2.32 -0.63 3.97
N ARG A 129 3.20 -0.44 4.94
CA ARG A 129 4.30 -1.38 5.22
C ARG A 129 3.81 -2.74 5.66
N ASP A 130 2.78 -2.79 6.49
CA ASP A 130 2.24 -4.03 7.06
C ASP A 130 1.64 -4.92 5.98
N LEU A 131 0.87 -4.35 5.05
CA LEU A 131 0.35 -5.05 3.87
C LEU A 131 1.50 -5.64 3.03
N LEU A 132 2.51 -4.82 2.71
CA LEU A 132 3.64 -5.25 1.90
C LEU A 132 4.49 -6.33 2.61
N ASP A 133 4.62 -6.26 3.93
CA ASP A 133 5.37 -7.25 4.70
C ASP A 133 4.65 -8.60 4.79
N ARG A 134 3.32 -8.59 4.82
CA ARG A 134 2.53 -9.83 4.90
C ARG A 134 2.33 -10.52 3.56
N VAL A 135 2.16 -9.75 2.49
CA VAL A 135 1.72 -10.27 1.19
C VAL A 135 2.88 -10.40 0.21
N ALA A 136 3.82 -9.45 0.20
CA ALA A 136 4.85 -9.42 -0.82
C ALA A 136 6.02 -10.37 -0.50
N ASN A 137 6.43 -11.14 -1.51
CA ASN A 137 7.65 -11.97 -1.47
C ASN A 137 8.77 -11.40 -2.36
N ARG A 138 8.48 -10.36 -3.14
CA ARG A 138 9.44 -9.59 -3.95
C ARG A 138 9.02 -8.13 -3.96
N ILE A 139 10.02 -7.24 -3.90
CA ILE A 139 9.81 -5.79 -4.00
C ILE A 139 10.42 -5.29 -5.29
N LEU A 140 9.62 -4.59 -6.08
CA LEU A 140 10.06 -3.83 -7.25
C LEU A 140 10.27 -2.38 -6.83
N HIS A 141 11.53 -1.96 -6.72
CA HIS A 141 11.88 -0.59 -6.36
C HIS A 141 12.13 0.24 -7.62
N LEU A 142 11.33 1.27 -7.82
CA LEU A 142 11.47 2.21 -8.93
C LEU A 142 12.22 3.45 -8.44
N GLU A 143 13.44 3.67 -8.94
CA GLU A 143 14.27 4.83 -8.63
C GLU A 143 14.96 5.28 -9.92
N ASP A 144 14.99 6.58 -10.18
CA ASP A 144 15.63 7.18 -11.39
C ASP A 144 15.22 6.51 -12.73
N ALA A 145 13.93 6.20 -12.88
CA ALA A 145 13.36 5.49 -14.02
C ALA A 145 13.96 4.08 -14.26
N GLN A 146 14.59 3.50 -13.25
CA GLN A 146 15.10 2.12 -13.26
C GLN A 146 14.36 1.27 -12.24
N ILE A 147 14.15 0.00 -12.58
CA ILE A 147 13.52 -0.96 -11.67
C ILE A 147 14.59 -1.90 -11.14
N ALA A 148 14.71 -1.96 -9.82
CA ALA A 148 15.51 -2.95 -9.12
C ALA A 148 14.57 -3.94 -8.40
N ILE A 149 14.89 -5.24 -8.52
CA ILE A 149 14.09 -6.31 -7.90
C ILE A 149 14.83 -6.84 -6.68
N TYR A 150 14.14 -6.84 -5.54
CA TYR A 150 14.63 -7.38 -4.28
C TYR A 150 13.79 -8.61 -3.89
N THR A 151 14.45 -9.66 -3.42
CA THR A 151 13.78 -10.85 -2.90
C THR A 151 13.50 -10.66 -1.41
N GLY A 152 12.29 -11.01 -0.99
CA GLY A 152 11.81 -10.85 0.37
C GLY A 152 10.71 -9.81 0.48
N ASN A 153 10.26 -9.58 1.72
CA ASN A 153 9.23 -8.60 2.06
C ASN A 153 9.80 -7.18 2.17
N TYR A 154 8.95 -6.22 2.50
CA TYR A 154 9.33 -4.79 2.58
C TYR A 154 10.41 -4.53 3.64
N SER A 155 10.30 -5.14 4.82
CA SER A 155 11.32 -5.01 5.88
C SER A 155 12.70 -5.57 5.47
N ALA A 156 12.75 -6.63 4.68
CA ALA A 156 13.99 -7.15 4.14
C ALA A 156 14.60 -6.21 3.09
N PHE A 157 13.77 -5.63 2.23
CA PHE A 157 14.15 -4.60 1.28
C PHE A 157 14.73 -3.37 1.98
N GLU A 158 14.03 -2.81 2.97
CA GLU A 158 14.44 -1.61 3.71
C GLU A 158 15.81 -1.81 4.37
N ARG A 159 16.03 -2.98 4.99
CA ARG A 159 17.36 -3.34 5.55
C ARG A 159 18.45 -3.39 4.48
N SER A 160 18.16 -4.03 3.33
CA SER A 160 19.12 -4.15 2.23
C SER A 160 19.52 -2.79 1.66
N VAL A 161 18.54 -1.89 1.46
CA VAL A 161 18.79 -0.52 0.99
C VAL A 161 19.59 0.28 2.02
N ALA A 162 19.26 0.16 3.31
CA ALA A 162 19.98 0.84 4.39
C ALA A 162 21.44 0.37 4.48
N GLU A 163 21.70 -0.93 4.36
CA GLU A 163 23.05 -1.49 4.36
C GLU A 163 23.86 -1.02 3.15
N ARG A 164 23.25 -1.05 1.95
CA ARG A 164 23.87 -0.57 0.71
C ARG A 164 24.24 0.91 0.85
N ARG A 165 23.30 1.75 1.30
CA ARG A 165 23.54 3.20 1.51
C ARG A 165 24.66 3.44 2.52
N LYS A 166 24.69 2.68 3.61
CA LYS A 166 25.76 2.75 4.61
C LYS A 166 27.14 2.35 4.04
N ALA A 167 27.18 1.35 3.17
CA ALA A 167 28.39 0.94 2.47
C ALA A 167 28.87 2.03 1.49
N GLU A 168 27.95 2.61 0.72
CA GLU A 168 28.25 3.71 -0.22
C GLU A 168 28.80 4.94 0.52
N LEU A 169 28.20 5.33 1.65
CA LEU A 169 28.69 6.42 2.50
C LEU A 169 30.10 6.16 3.03
N ARG A 170 30.41 4.91 3.44
CA ARG A 170 31.75 4.54 3.90
C ARG A 170 32.78 4.66 2.78
N VAL A 171 32.45 4.19 1.58
CA VAL A 171 33.32 4.30 0.38
C VAL A 171 33.53 5.75 0.02
N ALA A 172 32.47 6.56 0.00
CA ALA A 172 32.54 7.99 -0.29
C ALA A 172 33.44 8.73 0.73
N ALA A 173 33.27 8.48 2.03
CA ALA A 173 34.09 9.06 3.09
C ALA A 173 35.57 8.68 2.96
N SER A 174 35.85 7.39 2.71
CA SER A 174 37.22 6.89 2.49
C SER A 174 37.86 7.53 1.26
N THR A 175 37.13 7.67 0.18
CA THR A 175 37.59 8.30 -1.07
C THR A 175 37.87 9.79 -0.85
N ALA A 176 36.98 10.50 -0.15
CA ALA A 176 37.15 11.91 0.19
C ALA A 176 38.39 12.13 1.07
N GLU A 177 38.59 11.29 2.08
CA GLU A 177 39.78 11.36 2.94
C GLU A 177 41.10 11.10 2.17
N ARG A 178 41.06 10.07 1.28
CA ARG A 178 42.20 9.77 0.39
C ARG A 178 42.53 10.92 -0.53
N ARG A 179 41.48 11.54 -1.11
CA ARG A 179 41.59 12.75 -1.94
C ARG A 179 42.25 13.91 -1.18
N LYS A 180 41.72 14.23 0.00
CA LYS A 180 42.24 15.28 0.89
C LYS A 180 43.74 15.08 1.25
N ARG A 181 44.11 13.83 1.57
CA ARG A 181 45.52 13.49 1.83
C ARG A 181 46.42 13.68 0.60
N MET A 182 45.95 13.34 -0.60
CA MET A 182 46.71 13.54 -1.85
C MET A 182 46.84 15.02 -2.20
N GLU A 183 45.78 15.80 -2.05
CA GLU A 183 45.78 17.25 -2.28
C GLU A 183 46.76 17.95 -1.34
N ALA A 184 46.69 17.64 -0.04
CA ALA A 184 47.61 18.20 0.96
C ALA A 184 49.09 17.85 0.70
N PHE A 185 49.34 16.61 0.19
CA PHE A 185 50.69 16.23 -0.23
C PHE A 185 51.19 17.03 -1.45
N VAL A 186 50.33 17.17 -2.48
CA VAL A 186 50.66 17.93 -3.71
C VAL A 186 50.96 19.38 -3.35
N GLU A 187 50.14 20.02 -2.51
CA GLU A 187 50.32 21.41 -2.08
C GLU A 187 51.61 21.60 -1.31
N ARG A 188 51.95 20.70 -0.37
CA ARG A 188 53.18 20.76 0.44
C ARG A 188 54.45 20.62 -0.38
N PHE A 189 54.41 19.80 -1.45
CA PHE A 189 55.62 19.42 -2.20
C PHE A 189 55.68 19.96 -3.63
N ARG A 190 54.69 20.77 -4.07
CA ARG A 190 54.63 21.38 -5.43
C ARG A 190 55.87 22.22 -5.76
N ALA A 191 56.49 22.89 -4.78
CA ALA A 191 57.66 23.77 -4.95
C ALA A 191 59.03 23.07 -4.75
N LYS A 192 59.09 21.79 -4.31
CA LYS A 192 60.35 21.08 -4.05
C LYS A 192 60.73 20.19 -5.22
N ALA A 193 61.86 20.54 -5.90
CA ALA A 193 62.36 19.82 -7.10
C ALA A 193 62.60 18.32 -6.83
N THR A 194 63.05 17.90 -5.65
CA THR A 194 63.35 16.51 -5.27
C THR A 194 62.09 15.63 -5.18
N LYS A 195 60.87 16.20 -5.02
CA LYS A 195 59.60 15.45 -4.92
C LYS A 195 58.60 15.79 -6.05
N ALA A 196 59.02 16.61 -7.03
CA ALA A 196 58.17 17.03 -8.14
C ALA A 196 57.59 15.84 -8.94
N ARG A 197 58.38 14.80 -9.18
CA ARG A 197 57.94 13.57 -9.89
C ARG A 197 56.85 12.79 -9.11
N GLN A 198 56.96 12.74 -7.78
CA GLN A 198 55.95 12.12 -6.91
C GLN A 198 54.67 12.95 -6.82
N ALA A 199 54.79 14.28 -6.76
CA ALA A 199 53.66 15.20 -6.76
C ALA A 199 52.88 15.09 -8.11
N GLN A 200 53.60 15.00 -9.24
CA GLN A 200 53.00 14.83 -10.56
C GLN A 200 52.28 13.48 -10.73
N SER A 201 52.86 12.38 -10.18
CA SER A 201 52.22 11.08 -10.14
C SER A 201 50.92 11.09 -9.32
N ARG A 202 50.91 11.78 -8.18
CA ARG A 202 49.71 11.93 -7.34
C ARG A 202 48.66 12.85 -7.97
N LEU A 203 49.04 13.88 -8.68
CA LEU A 203 48.13 14.71 -9.49
C LEU A 203 47.42 13.90 -10.57
N LYS A 204 48.17 13.02 -11.27
CA LYS A 204 47.57 12.10 -12.24
C LYS A 204 46.63 11.09 -11.59
N ALA A 205 46.97 10.60 -10.39
CA ALA A 205 46.09 9.71 -9.61
C ALA A 205 44.84 10.44 -9.13
N LEU A 206 44.97 11.70 -8.72
CA LEU A 206 43.86 12.58 -8.30
C LEU A 206 42.88 12.86 -9.45
N ALA A 207 43.39 13.08 -10.66
CA ALA A 207 42.57 13.30 -11.85
C ALA A 207 41.82 12.04 -12.33
N ARG A 208 42.27 10.84 -11.91
CA ARG A 208 41.59 9.56 -12.18
C ARG A 208 40.57 9.16 -11.12
N LEU A 209 40.60 9.81 -9.95
CA LEU A 209 39.56 9.65 -8.95
C LEU A 209 38.33 10.42 -9.42
N GLU A 210 37.33 9.70 -9.92
CA GLU A 210 36.04 10.30 -10.23
C GLU A 210 35.50 11.05 -9.00
N PRO A 211 34.98 12.28 -9.17
CA PRO A 211 34.30 12.93 -8.08
C PRO A 211 33.12 12.08 -7.68
N THR A 212 33.19 11.46 -6.51
CA THR A 212 32.04 10.77 -5.93
C THR A 212 30.96 11.83 -5.78
N ALA A 213 29.84 11.66 -6.51
CA ALA A 213 28.70 12.53 -6.33
C ALA A 213 28.36 12.57 -4.83
N PRO A 214 28.12 13.75 -4.26
CA PRO A 214 27.72 13.83 -2.87
C PRO A 214 26.45 12.97 -2.71
N VAL A 215 26.51 11.96 -1.85
CA VAL A 215 25.31 11.26 -1.41
C VAL A 215 24.49 12.30 -0.67
N VAL A 216 23.47 12.85 -1.34
CA VAL A 216 22.56 13.81 -0.74
C VAL A 216 21.80 13.03 0.33
N GLU A 217 22.19 13.24 1.58
CA GLU A 217 21.32 12.84 2.68
C GLU A 217 20.02 13.65 2.53
N THR A 218 18.97 13.01 2.08
CA THR A 218 17.61 13.54 2.22
C THR A 218 17.29 13.45 3.70
N SER A 219 17.81 14.41 4.48
CA SER A 219 17.39 14.56 5.87
C SER A 219 15.91 14.92 5.85
N ALA A 220 15.11 14.14 6.54
CA ALA A 220 13.72 14.53 6.78
C ALA A 220 13.73 15.94 7.39
N PRO A 221 12.89 16.86 6.89
CA PRO A 221 12.80 18.18 7.48
C PRO A 221 12.47 18.04 8.97
N SER A 222 13.30 18.60 9.84
CA SER A 222 13.00 18.69 11.26
C SER A 222 12.01 19.84 11.46
N PHE A 223 10.84 19.51 11.99
CA PHE A 223 9.87 20.51 12.42
C PHE A 223 10.06 20.70 13.92
N ASP A 224 10.26 21.95 14.32
CA ASP A 224 10.30 22.35 15.72
C ASP A 224 9.02 23.15 15.99
N PHE A 225 8.17 22.63 16.88
CA PHE A 225 6.97 23.33 17.29
C PHE A 225 7.27 24.01 18.63
N PRO A 226 6.93 25.29 18.79
CA PRO A 226 7.09 25.95 20.08
C PRO A 226 6.25 25.22 21.14
N ASP A 227 6.83 25.03 22.31
CA ASP A 227 6.09 24.45 23.43
C ASP A 227 4.85 25.29 23.73
N PRO A 228 3.67 24.69 23.82
CA PRO A 228 2.44 25.42 24.14
C PRO A 228 2.49 25.94 25.58
N GLU A 229 1.84 27.08 25.83
CA GLU A 229 1.65 27.57 27.19
C GLU A 229 0.85 26.53 28.02
N LYS A 230 1.31 26.28 29.24
CA LYS A 230 0.63 25.33 30.14
C LYS A 230 -0.76 25.85 30.52
N VAL A 231 -1.78 25.18 29.98
CA VAL A 231 -3.17 25.41 30.31
C VAL A 231 -3.57 24.53 31.52
N ARG A 232 -4.59 24.93 32.24
CA ARG A 232 -5.09 24.19 33.40
C ARG A 232 -5.74 22.88 32.93
N SER A 233 -5.36 21.76 33.53
CA SER A 233 -5.96 20.46 33.29
C SER A 233 -7.30 20.32 34.01
N PRO A 234 -8.32 19.67 33.38
CA PRO A 234 -8.37 19.19 32.00
C PRO A 234 -8.58 20.33 31.00
N VAL A 235 -8.05 20.18 29.74
CA VAL A 235 -8.20 21.17 28.68
C VAL A 235 -9.59 21.15 28.06
N ILE A 236 -10.14 19.94 27.89
CA ILE A 236 -11.49 19.71 27.38
C ILE A 236 -12.18 18.71 28.30
N VAL A 237 -13.42 19.01 28.68
CA VAL A 237 -14.31 18.10 29.40
C VAL A 237 -15.56 17.90 28.56
N LEU A 238 -15.83 16.67 28.19
CA LEU A 238 -17.05 16.24 27.51
C LEU A 238 -17.86 15.44 28.51
N GLU A 239 -19.12 15.85 28.75
CA GLU A 239 -20.03 15.17 29.66
C GLU A 239 -21.32 14.84 28.91
N ASN A 240 -21.63 13.56 28.78
CA ASN A 240 -22.81 13.04 28.10
C ASN A 240 -23.04 13.68 26.72
N VAL A 241 -21.93 13.79 25.94
CA VAL A 241 -21.98 14.44 24.61
C VAL A 241 -22.58 13.47 23.59
N GLN A 242 -23.46 14.00 22.75
CA GLN A 242 -24.00 13.31 21.59
C GLN A 242 -23.58 14.05 20.32
N ALA A 243 -23.10 13.31 19.32
CA ALA A 243 -22.80 13.82 18.00
C ALA A 243 -23.60 13.08 16.95
N ASN A 244 -24.29 13.82 16.09
CA ASN A 244 -25.20 13.29 15.09
C ASN A 244 -24.75 13.71 13.68
N TYR A 245 -24.95 12.84 12.72
CA TYR A 245 -24.87 13.17 11.31
C TYR A 245 -26.30 13.17 10.72
N GLY A 246 -26.90 14.35 10.59
CA GLY A 246 -28.34 14.49 10.30
C GLY A 246 -29.20 13.97 11.46
N GLU A 247 -30.07 12.99 11.19
CA GLU A 247 -30.93 12.37 12.21
C GLU A 247 -30.28 11.14 12.87
N ASN A 248 -29.16 10.65 12.32
CA ASN A 248 -28.48 9.46 12.84
C ASN A 248 -27.45 9.84 13.91
N PRO A 249 -27.55 9.29 15.13
CA PRO A 249 -26.53 9.49 16.15
C PRO A 249 -25.27 8.68 15.79
N VAL A 250 -24.12 9.33 15.80
CA VAL A 250 -22.80 8.72 15.58
C VAL A 250 -22.12 8.41 16.90
N LEU A 251 -22.27 9.30 17.86
CA LEU A 251 -21.76 9.13 19.23
C LEU A 251 -22.86 9.50 20.20
N GLU A 252 -23.08 8.65 21.20
CA GLU A 252 -24.04 8.89 22.28
C GLU A 252 -23.37 8.65 23.64
N GLY A 253 -23.67 9.55 24.58
CA GLY A 253 -23.22 9.39 25.97
C GLY A 253 -21.71 9.43 26.13
N LEU A 254 -20.99 10.25 25.33
CA LEU A 254 -19.54 10.37 25.41
C LEU A 254 -19.12 11.20 26.62
N ASP A 255 -18.47 10.56 27.58
CA ASP A 255 -17.77 11.18 28.69
C ASP A 255 -16.26 11.07 28.46
N LEU A 256 -15.57 12.20 28.27
CA LEU A 256 -14.16 12.24 27.97
C LEU A 256 -13.50 13.50 28.54
N ASN A 257 -12.39 13.30 29.25
CA ASN A 257 -11.51 14.37 29.66
C ASN A 257 -10.24 14.31 28.82
N VAL A 258 -9.83 15.46 28.28
CA VAL A 258 -8.61 15.58 27.45
C VAL A 258 -7.64 16.51 28.14
N ASP A 259 -6.44 16.03 28.37
CA ASP A 259 -5.31 16.79 28.93
C ASP A 259 -4.31 17.21 27.83
N MET A 260 -3.38 18.13 28.17
CA MET A 260 -2.45 18.71 27.19
C MET A 260 -1.48 17.68 26.56
N ASP A 261 -1.19 16.59 27.26
CA ASP A 261 -0.26 15.54 26.84
C ASP A 261 -0.96 14.29 26.30
N ASP A 262 -2.29 14.29 26.28
CA ASP A 262 -3.06 13.19 25.71
C ASP A 262 -2.89 13.04 24.21
N ARG A 263 -2.83 11.80 23.77
CA ARG A 263 -2.84 11.39 22.36
C ARG A 263 -3.95 10.39 22.15
N ILE A 264 -5.04 10.85 21.56
CA ILE A 264 -6.28 10.06 21.44
C ILE A 264 -6.40 9.56 20.01
N ALA A 265 -6.52 8.26 19.84
CA ALA A 265 -6.87 7.63 18.55
C ALA A 265 -8.36 7.29 18.56
N ILE A 266 -9.06 7.66 17.50
CA ILE A 266 -10.46 7.30 17.27
C ILE A 266 -10.48 6.18 16.24
N LEU A 267 -11.04 5.03 16.61
CA LEU A 267 -11.18 3.86 15.75
C LEU A 267 -12.65 3.51 15.60
N GLY A 268 -13.06 3.15 14.41
CA GLY A 268 -14.41 2.72 14.12
C GLY A 268 -14.58 2.36 12.64
N PRO A 269 -15.72 1.72 12.28
CA PRO A 269 -16.04 1.43 10.90
C PRO A 269 -16.22 2.72 10.09
N ASN A 270 -15.91 2.69 8.80
CA ASN A 270 -16.11 3.82 7.92
C ASN A 270 -17.61 4.04 7.65
N GLY A 271 -18.09 5.24 7.82
CA GLY A 271 -19.46 5.64 7.49
C GLY A 271 -20.42 5.65 8.69
N ASN A 272 -19.89 5.52 9.90
CA ASN A 272 -20.67 5.83 11.11
C ASN A 272 -20.78 7.33 11.29
#